data_d2ab182b8dabfcd8a5c6947deb5f885f
#
_entry.id   d2ab182b8dabfcd8a5c6947deb5f885f
#
_cell.length_a   1.000
_cell.length_b   1.000
_cell.length_c   1.000
_cell.angle_alpha   90.00
_cell.angle_beta   90.00
_cell.angle_gamma   90.00
#
_symmetry.space_group_name_H-M   'P 1'
#
loop_
_entity.id
_entity.type
_entity.pdbx_description
1 polymer ?
#
loop_
_entity_poly.entity_id
_entity_poly.type
_entity_poly.pdbx_seq_one_letter_code
_entity_poly.pdbx_strand_id
1 'polypeptide(L)'
;STAILGVTTSDGTIHDLGWVADSDTTVTGIPANTEEGRTIIRHSAAHVMAQAVQQLFPNVKFGIGPAIENGFYYDFKVDEPFTPDDLKAIEKAMRKIIKQGQQFRKYSFSSLAEAEEFLADQPYKLELLREKAQGATFTGEESGDINDGDITVYDNVNPRTGEVLWSDMC
;
A
#
# COMPACT_ATOMS: atom_id res chain seq x y z
N SER A 1 21.25 -15.73 -1.68
CA SER A 1 19.86 -16.07 -2.09
C SER A 1 19.06 -14.78 -2.22
N THR A 2 18.26 -14.68 -3.27
CA THR A 2 17.36 -13.54 -3.49
C THR A 2 16.14 -13.71 -2.58
N ALA A 3 15.71 -12.62 -1.92
CA ALA A 3 14.51 -12.63 -1.09
C ALA A 3 13.26 -12.92 -1.94
N ILE A 4 12.34 -13.70 -1.42
CA ILE A 4 11.00 -13.91 -1.99
C ILE A 4 10.08 -12.90 -1.32
N LEU A 5 9.31 -12.17 -2.10
CA LEU A 5 8.45 -11.07 -1.65
C LEU A 5 6.95 -11.38 -1.67
N GLY A 6 6.57 -12.42 -2.38
CA GLY A 6 5.21 -12.90 -2.54
C GLY A 6 5.21 -14.22 -3.28
N VAL A 7 4.03 -14.72 -3.58
CA VAL A 7 3.84 -15.95 -4.36
C VAL A 7 2.76 -15.76 -5.41
N THR A 8 2.87 -16.48 -6.53
CA THR A 8 1.86 -16.52 -7.58
C THR A 8 1.23 -17.91 -7.60
N THR A 9 -0.08 -17.99 -7.65
CA THR A 9 -0.86 -19.22 -7.86
C THR A 9 -0.97 -19.56 -9.34
N SER A 10 -1.41 -20.77 -9.66
CA SER A 10 -1.51 -21.27 -11.05
C SER A 10 -2.47 -20.46 -11.95
N ASP A 11 -3.40 -19.73 -11.36
CA ASP A 11 -4.32 -18.81 -12.06
C ASP A 11 -3.72 -17.43 -12.33
N GLY A 12 -2.47 -17.18 -11.90
CA GLY A 12 -1.77 -15.91 -12.06
C GLY A 12 -2.01 -14.92 -10.93
N THR A 13 -2.80 -15.26 -9.91
CA THR A 13 -3.05 -14.37 -8.77
C THR A 13 -1.81 -14.24 -7.90
N ILE A 14 -1.47 -13.00 -7.52
CA ILE A 14 -0.37 -12.71 -6.61
C ILE A 14 -0.89 -12.63 -5.19
N HIS A 15 -0.17 -13.25 -4.27
CA HIS A 15 -0.46 -13.24 -2.84
C HIS A 15 0.77 -12.77 -2.06
N ASP A 16 0.54 -12.04 -0.98
CA ASP A 16 1.60 -11.69 -0.04
C ASP A 16 2.05 -12.90 0.80
N LEU A 17 3.14 -12.75 1.54
CA LEU A 17 3.70 -13.84 2.35
C LEU A 17 2.85 -14.20 3.58
N GLY A 18 1.85 -13.40 3.92
CA GLY A 18 0.89 -13.66 5.00
C GLY A 18 -0.37 -14.39 4.55
N TRP A 19 -0.52 -14.63 3.23
CA TRP A 19 -1.66 -15.34 2.68
C TRP A 19 -1.70 -16.79 3.16
N VAL A 20 -2.89 -17.27 3.48
CA VAL A 20 -3.17 -18.64 3.89
C VAL A 20 -4.04 -19.29 2.83
N ALA A 21 -3.56 -20.39 2.25
CA ALA A 21 -4.31 -21.14 1.25
C ALA A 21 -5.44 -21.95 1.93
N ASP A 22 -6.61 -21.93 1.32
CA ASP A 22 -7.78 -22.69 1.81
C ASP A 22 -7.70 -24.20 1.50
N SER A 23 -6.81 -24.58 0.59
CA SER A 23 -6.60 -25.97 0.13
C SER A 23 -5.16 -26.16 -0.35
N ASP A 24 -4.80 -27.40 -0.67
CA ASP A 24 -3.51 -27.72 -1.28
C ASP A 24 -3.34 -26.96 -2.59
N THR A 25 -2.40 -26.03 -2.62
CA THR A 25 -2.18 -25.11 -3.74
C THR A 25 -0.72 -25.06 -4.14
N THR A 26 -0.45 -25.14 -5.43
CA THR A 26 0.90 -24.94 -5.96
C THR A 26 1.16 -23.46 -6.14
N VAL A 27 2.27 -22.97 -5.59
CA VAL A 27 2.68 -21.57 -5.69
C VAL A 27 4.09 -21.45 -6.27
N THR A 28 4.34 -20.35 -6.95
CA THR A 28 5.67 -19.94 -7.43
C THR A 28 6.10 -18.70 -6.67
N GLY A 29 7.29 -18.72 -6.07
CA GLY A 29 7.83 -17.57 -5.35
C GLY A 29 8.20 -16.42 -6.30
N ILE A 30 7.94 -15.19 -5.88
CA ILE A 30 8.29 -13.97 -6.60
C ILE A 30 9.60 -13.41 -6.03
N PRO A 31 10.74 -13.56 -6.74
CA PRO A 31 12.02 -13.05 -6.28
C PRO A 31 12.08 -11.51 -6.40
N ALA A 32 12.75 -10.87 -5.44
CA ALA A 32 12.92 -9.41 -5.40
C ALA A 32 13.61 -8.81 -6.65
N ASN A 33 14.35 -9.59 -7.41
CA ASN A 33 15.08 -9.16 -8.62
C ASN A 33 14.29 -9.37 -9.92
N THR A 34 13.05 -9.81 -9.87
CA THR A 34 12.13 -9.86 -11.01
C THR A 34 11.38 -8.53 -11.17
N GLU A 35 10.66 -8.33 -12.28
CA GLU A 35 9.85 -7.12 -12.46
C GLU A 35 8.68 -7.09 -11.49
N GLU A 36 8.01 -8.20 -11.27
CA GLU A 36 6.94 -8.35 -10.27
C GLU A 36 7.46 -8.04 -8.86
N GLY A 37 8.65 -8.57 -8.52
CA GLY A 37 9.29 -8.29 -7.23
C GLY A 37 9.63 -6.80 -7.07
N ARG A 38 10.11 -6.12 -8.14
CA ARG A 38 10.35 -4.69 -8.12
C ARG A 38 9.07 -3.88 -7.95
N THR A 39 7.98 -4.30 -8.60
CA THR A 39 6.66 -3.68 -8.44
C THR A 39 6.18 -3.75 -6.99
N ILE A 40 6.30 -4.91 -6.34
CA ILE A 40 6.00 -5.07 -4.90
C ILE A 40 6.85 -4.11 -4.04
N ILE A 41 8.15 -4.00 -4.32
CA ILE A 41 9.05 -3.10 -3.59
C ILE A 41 8.64 -1.64 -3.79
N ARG A 42 8.34 -1.23 -5.02
CA ARG A 42 7.92 0.15 -5.34
C ARG A 42 6.63 0.52 -4.62
N HIS A 43 5.64 -0.36 -4.65
CA HIS A 43 4.39 -0.16 -3.93
C HIS A 43 4.60 -0.08 -2.41
N SER A 44 5.37 -0.99 -1.84
CA SER A 44 5.73 -0.95 -0.41
C SER A 44 6.47 0.34 -0.05
N ALA A 45 7.35 0.83 -0.92
CA ALA A 45 8.06 2.09 -0.72
C ALA A 45 7.11 3.30 -0.76
N ALA A 46 6.08 3.29 -1.62
CA ALA A 46 5.05 4.32 -1.64
C ALA A 46 4.29 4.38 -0.30
N HIS A 47 3.91 3.23 0.27
CA HIS A 47 3.29 3.16 1.60
C HIS A 47 4.20 3.67 2.71
N VAL A 48 5.49 3.31 2.71
CA VAL A 48 6.47 3.81 3.68
C VAL A 48 6.62 5.33 3.56
N MET A 49 6.63 5.87 2.34
CA MET A 49 6.70 7.32 2.12
C MET A 49 5.45 8.02 2.66
N ALA A 50 4.27 7.49 2.39
CA ALA A 50 3.02 8.06 2.88
C ALA A 50 2.98 8.09 4.42
N GLN A 51 3.38 7.01 5.09
CA GLN A 51 3.51 6.96 6.55
C GLN A 51 4.51 8.02 7.06
N ALA A 52 5.65 8.17 6.41
CA ALA A 52 6.66 9.17 6.77
C ALA A 52 6.13 10.60 6.62
N VAL A 53 5.41 10.88 5.53
CA VAL A 53 4.79 12.19 5.29
C VAL A 53 3.75 12.50 6.35
N GLN A 54 2.89 11.53 6.71
CA GLN A 54 1.89 11.74 7.76
C GLN A 54 2.53 12.03 9.13
N GLN A 55 3.64 11.37 9.46
CA GLN A 55 4.35 11.63 10.72
C GLN A 55 4.91 13.06 10.81
N LEU A 56 5.32 13.63 9.68
CA LEU A 56 5.90 14.97 9.61
C LEU A 56 4.87 16.07 9.36
N PHE A 57 3.77 15.74 8.68
CA PHE A 57 2.71 16.65 8.25
C PHE A 57 1.34 16.08 8.65
N PRO A 58 0.90 16.26 9.91
CA PRO A 58 -0.31 15.60 10.43
C PRO A 58 -1.61 15.95 9.69
N ASN A 59 -1.66 17.12 9.05
CA ASN A 59 -2.84 17.59 8.29
C ASN A 59 -2.86 17.15 6.83
N VAL A 60 -1.86 16.38 6.38
CA VAL A 60 -1.78 15.92 4.99
C VAL A 60 -3.03 15.11 4.62
N LYS A 61 -3.50 15.29 3.39
CA LYS A 61 -4.52 14.43 2.79
C LYS A 61 -3.88 13.61 1.68
N PHE A 62 -4.26 12.35 1.61
CA PHE A 62 -3.69 11.36 0.70
C PHE A 62 -4.54 11.23 -0.55
N GLY A 63 -3.90 11.26 -1.71
CA GLY A 63 -4.45 10.84 -2.98
C GLY A 63 -4.11 9.38 -3.27
N ILE A 64 -3.51 9.14 -4.42
CA ILE A 64 -3.07 7.81 -4.89
C ILE A 64 -1.54 7.72 -4.89
N GLY A 65 -1.02 6.49 -4.77
CA GLY A 65 0.42 6.21 -4.74
C GLY A 65 0.80 4.96 -5.51
N PRO A 66 0.57 4.89 -6.85
CA PRO A 66 0.84 3.69 -7.63
C PRO A 66 2.34 3.48 -7.84
N ALA A 67 2.72 2.21 -7.99
CA ALA A 67 3.99 1.85 -8.60
C ALA A 67 3.93 2.15 -10.11
N ILE A 68 5.04 2.60 -10.66
CA ILE A 68 5.23 2.85 -12.10
C ILE A 68 6.46 2.11 -12.59
N GLU A 69 6.67 2.04 -13.92
CA GLU A 69 7.75 1.27 -14.56
C GLU A 69 9.13 1.51 -13.91
N ASN A 70 9.47 2.75 -13.60
CA ASN A 70 10.80 3.11 -13.08
C ASN A 70 10.76 3.78 -11.69
N GLY A 71 9.73 3.48 -10.89
CA GLY A 71 9.62 4.06 -9.55
C GLY A 71 8.20 3.99 -8.99
N PHE A 72 7.83 5.00 -8.26
CA PHE A 72 6.50 5.24 -7.75
C PHE A 72 6.30 6.74 -7.54
N TYR A 73 5.06 7.18 -7.40
CA TYR A 73 4.73 8.50 -6.88
C TYR A 73 3.64 8.39 -5.83
N TYR A 74 3.36 9.48 -5.15
CA TYR A 74 2.24 9.58 -4.23
C TYR A 74 1.74 11.03 -4.22
N ASP A 75 0.44 11.21 -4.40
CA ASP A 75 -0.19 12.51 -4.40
C ASP A 75 -0.59 12.92 -2.98
N PHE A 76 -0.09 14.07 -2.55
CA PHE A 76 -0.38 14.65 -1.25
C PHE A 76 -1.01 16.04 -1.40
N LYS A 77 -2.08 16.29 -0.66
CA LYS A 77 -2.55 17.65 -0.41
C LYS A 77 -1.94 18.14 0.90
N VAL A 78 -1.07 19.13 0.79
CA VAL A 78 -0.41 19.81 1.91
C VAL A 78 -0.78 21.29 1.92
N ASP A 79 -0.64 21.97 3.07
CA ASP A 79 -0.91 23.39 3.20
C ASP A 79 0.11 24.24 2.45
N GLU A 80 1.39 23.86 2.54
CA GLU A 80 2.52 24.49 1.85
C GLU A 80 3.28 23.45 1.02
N PRO A 81 3.78 23.80 -0.18
CA PRO A 81 4.58 22.89 -1.00
C PRO A 81 5.82 22.39 -0.26
N PHE A 82 6.17 21.12 -0.50
CA PHE A 82 7.39 20.52 0.07
C PHE A 82 8.64 21.28 -0.38
N THR A 83 9.51 21.57 0.57
CA THR A 83 10.84 22.14 0.35
C THR A 83 11.90 21.03 0.20
N PRO A 84 13.10 21.34 -0.32
CA PRO A 84 14.20 20.38 -0.36
C PRO A 84 14.61 19.82 1.02
N ASP A 85 14.41 20.59 2.08
CA ASP A 85 14.71 20.11 3.46
C ASP A 85 13.60 19.19 3.97
N ASP A 86 12.34 19.40 3.57
CA ASP A 86 11.25 18.47 3.84
C ASP A 86 11.51 17.11 3.17
N LEU A 87 12.00 17.10 1.93
CA LEU A 87 12.34 15.85 1.24
C LEU A 87 13.43 15.06 1.98
N LYS A 88 14.44 15.74 2.52
CA LYS A 88 15.47 15.10 3.36
C LYS A 88 14.88 14.54 4.67
N ALA A 89 13.96 15.30 5.28
CA ALA A 89 13.27 14.86 6.50
C ALA A 89 12.40 13.63 6.23
N ILE A 90 11.65 13.62 5.11
CA ILE A 90 10.84 12.48 4.68
C ILE A 90 11.72 11.25 4.44
N GLU A 91 12.83 11.38 3.69
CA GLU A 91 13.76 10.27 3.47
C GLU A 91 14.31 9.72 4.78
N LYS A 92 14.70 10.58 5.71
CA LYS A 92 15.16 10.17 7.04
C LYS A 92 14.08 9.41 7.82
N ALA A 93 12.84 9.86 7.76
CA ALA A 93 11.72 9.19 8.40
C ALA A 93 11.44 7.83 7.75
N MET A 94 11.45 7.72 6.41
CA MET A 94 11.33 6.47 5.68
C MET A 94 12.40 5.47 6.11
N ARG A 95 13.67 5.87 6.16
CA ARG A 95 14.77 5.01 6.62
C ARG A 95 14.56 4.50 8.04
N LYS A 96 13.99 5.33 8.93
CA LYS A 96 13.66 4.94 10.30
C LYS A 96 12.54 3.89 10.32
N ILE A 97 11.48 4.09 9.53
CA ILE A 97 10.35 3.14 9.39
C ILE A 97 10.85 1.79 8.88
N ILE A 98 11.66 1.79 7.82
CA ILE A 98 12.26 0.56 7.25
C ILE A 98 13.11 -0.17 8.31
N LYS A 99 13.91 0.57 9.08
CA LYS A 99 14.75 -0.02 10.13
C LYS A 99 13.96 -0.63 11.29
N GLN A 100 12.74 -0.19 11.50
CA GLN A 100 11.84 -0.78 12.50
C GLN A 100 11.36 -2.19 12.11
N GLY A 101 11.50 -2.58 10.84
CA GLY A 101 11.08 -3.89 10.34
C GLY A 101 9.57 -4.10 10.44
N GLN A 102 8.79 -3.05 10.22
CA GLN A 102 7.33 -3.13 10.23
C GLN A 102 6.86 -4.19 9.21
N GLN A 103 5.79 -4.90 9.56
CA GLN A 103 5.19 -5.89 8.68
C GLN A 103 3.93 -5.32 8.02
N PHE A 104 3.76 -5.62 6.74
CA PHE A 104 2.51 -5.33 6.03
C PHE A 104 1.50 -6.45 6.30
N ARG A 105 0.28 -6.06 6.66
CA ARG A 105 -0.83 -6.99 6.86
C ARG A 105 -2.03 -6.52 6.05
N LYS A 106 -2.46 -7.33 5.09
CA LYS A 106 -3.64 -7.05 4.27
C LYS A 106 -4.90 -7.19 5.14
N TYR A 107 -5.80 -6.24 4.98
CA TYR A 107 -7.11 -6.21 5.61
C TYR A 107 -8.16 -5.83 4.56
N SER A 108 -9.30 -6.53 4.57
CA SER A 108 -10.43 -6.23 3.69
C SER A 108 -11.61 -5.76 4.53
N PHE A 109 -12.27 -4.69 4.13
CA PHE A 109 -13.47 -4.22 4.80
C PHE A 109 -14.64 -5.18 4.54
N SER A 110 -15.46 -5.38 5.54
CA SER A 110 -16.66 -6.21 5.45
C SER A 110 -17.83 -5.50 4.75
N SER A 111 -17.77 -4.18 4.65
CA SER A 111 -18.80 -3.36 4.02
C SER A 111 -18.25 -2.01 3.54
N LEU A 112 -18.94 -1.41 2.56
CA LEU A 112 -18.66 -0.05 2.10
C LEU A 112 -18.77 0.97 3.25
N ALA A 113 -19.74 0.80 4.13
CA ALA A 113 -19.95 1.70 5.27
C ALA A 113 -18.75 1.72 6.22
N GLU A 114 -18.15 0.56 6.51
CA GLU A 114 -16.93 0.44 7.31
C GLU A 114 -15.74 1.15 6.64
N ALA A 115 -15.60 0.98 5.33
CA ALA A 115 -14.55 1.65 4.57
C ALA A 115 -14.75 3.18 4.53
N GLU A 116 -15.99 3.67 4.40
CA GLU A 116 -16.31 5.09 4.43
C GLU A 116 -16.01 5.72 5.80
N GLU A 117 -16.33 5.02 6.88
CA GLU A 117 -16.01 5.46 8.25
C GLU A 117 -14.49 5.53 8.46
N PHE A 118 -13.77 4.50 8.02
CA PHE A 118 -12.30 4.48 8.09
C PHE A 118 -11.65 5.64 7.33
N LEU A 119 -12.20 6.03 6.17
CA LEU A 119 -11.68 7.07 5.30
C LEU A 119 -12.31 8.46 5.55
N ALA A 120 -13.12 8.64 6.58
CA ALA A 120 -13.88 9.88 6.82
C ALA A 120 -13.01 11.15 6.80
N ASP A 121 -11.77 11.07 7.29
CA ASP A 121 -10.81 12.17 7.32
C ASP A 121 -9.94 12.29 6.06
N GLN A 122 -10.15 11.41 5.05
CA GLN A 122 -9.38 11.34 3.80
C GLN A 122 -10.29 11.54 2.58
N PRO A 123 -10.70 12.78 2.26
CA PRO A 123 -11.74 13.06 1.27
C PRO A 123 -11.43 12.52 -0.13
N TYR A 124 -10.17 12.56 -0.56
CA TYR A 124 -9.78 12.05 -1.88
C TYR A 124 -9.87 10.52 -1.94
N LYS A 125 -9.46 9.82 -0.88
CA LYS A 125 -9.61 8.36 -0.80
C LYS A 125 -11.07 7.94 -0.69
N LEU A 126 -11.88 8.73 -0.01
CA LEU A 126 -13.32 8.51 0.08
C LEU A 126 -14.01 8.66 -1.30
N GLU A 127 -13.58 9.64 -2.10
CA GLU A 127 -14.05 9.81 -3.47
C GLU A 127 -13.68 8.59 -4.34
N LEU A 128 -12.39 8.19 -4.30
CA LEU A 128 -11.91 6.99 -5.00
C LEU A 128 -12.67 5.72 -4.60
N LEU A 129 -12.93 5.55 -3.30
CA LEU A 129 -13.71 4.44 -2.79
C LEU A 129 -15.11 4.40 -3.42
N ARG A 130 -15.78 5.55 -3.48
CA ARG A 130 -17.15 5.67 -4.05
C ARG A 130 -17.16 5.42 -5.54
N GLU A 131 -16.20 5.95 -6.28
CA GLU A 131 -16.05 5.70 -7.71
C GLU A 131 -15.85 4.21 -7.98
N LYS A 132 -14.98 3.56 -7.24
CA LYS A 132 -14.73 2.12 -7.33
C LYS A 132 -15.98 1.29 -7.01
N ALA A 133 -16.70 1.64 -5.95
CA ALA A 133 -17.96 0.97 -5.58
C ALA A 133 -19.08 1.12 -6.64
N GLN A 134 -19.00 2.16 -7.50
CA GLN A 134 -19.91 2.37 -8.62
C GLN A 134 -19.48 1.67 -9.92
N GLY A 135 -18.39 0.88 -9.88
CA GLY A 135 -17.88 0.15 -11.06
C GLY A 135 -17.12 1.03 -12.06
N ALA A 136 -16.65 2.21 -11.65
CA ALA A 136 -15.75 3.01 -12.46
C ALA A 136 -14.39 2.29 -12.56
N THR A 137 -13.98 1.96 -13.79
CA THR A 137 -12.63 1.45 -14.06
C THR A 137 -11.63 2.57 -13.90
N PHE A 138 -10.78 2.46 -12.92
CA PHE A 138 -9.65 3.37 -12.76
C PHE A 138 -8.66 3.12 -13.90
N THR A 139 -8.50 4.07 -14.82
CA THR A 139 -7.52 4.01 -15.92
C THR A 139 -6.16 4.57 -15.47
N GLY A 140 -5.65 4.08 -14.36
CA GLY A 140 -4.23 4.17 -14.03
C GLY A 140 -3.58 2.86 -14.46
N GLU A 141 -2.33 2.86 -14.88
CA GLU A 141 -1.54 1.65 -15.13
C GLU A 141 -1.30 0.87 -13.83
N GLU A 142 -2.38 0.55 -13.13
CA GLU A 142 -2.32 -0.31 -11.97
C GLU A 142 -2.36 -1.75 -12.44
N SER A 143 -1.16 -2.30 -12.48
CA SER A 143 -0.94 -3.73 -12.44
C SER A 143 -1.81 -4.38 -11.37
N GLY A 144 -2.79 -5.13 -11.82
CA GLY A 144 -3.60 -6.07 -11.13
C GLY A 144 -3.25 -6.41 -9.70
N ASP A 145 -4.16 -6.09 -8.82
CA ASP A 145 -4.57 -6.89 -7.68
C ASP A 145 -5.85 -6.32 -7.09
N ILE A 146 -6.85 -6.13 -7.94
CA ILE A 146 -8.18 -5.88 -7.44
C ILE A 146 -9.08 -6.92 -8.07
N ASN A 147 -9.27 -8.01 -7.34
CA ASN A 147 -10.44 -8.84 -7.54
C ASN A 147 -11.65 -7.95 -7.37
N ASP A 148 -12.49 -7.93 -8.39
CA ASP A 148 -13.72 -7.17 -8.53
C ASP A 148 -14.50 -7.19 -7.21
N GLY A 149 -14.45 -6.11 -6.45
CA GLY A 149 -15.26 -5.92 -5.24
C GLY A 149 -14.55 -5.73 -3.90
N ASP A 150 -13.28 -6.10 -3.73
CA ASP A 150 -12.62 -6.01 -2.43
C ASP A 150 -11.94 -4.65 -2.22
N ILE A 151 -12.45 -3.89 -1.26
CA ILE A 151 -11.79 -2.70 -0.76
C ILE A 151 -10.78 -3.13 0.28
N THR A 152 -9.51 -2.98 -0.04
CA THR A 152 -8.41 -3.47 0.80
C THR A 152 -7.58 -2.35 1.39
N VAL A 153 -7.04 -2.62 2.57
CA VAL A 153 -6.09 -1.78 3.29
C VAL A 153 -4.87 -2.60 3.64
N TYR A 154 -3.72 -2.00 3.63
CA TYR A 154 -2.53 -2.55 4.25
C TYR A 154 -2.22 -1.82 5.55
N ASP A 155 -2.17 -2.59 6.64
CA ASP A 155 -1.68 -2.14 7.93
C ASP A 155 -0.17 -2.29 7.99
N ASN A 156 0.51 -1.26 8.47
CA ASN A 156 1.91 -1.34 8.89
C ASN A 156 1.93 -1.68 10.38
N VAL A 157 2.39 -2.89 10.70
CA VAL A 157 2.27 -3.47 12.04
C VAL A 157 3.64 -3.57 12.70
N ASN A 158 3.70 -3.21 13.99
CA ASN A 158 4.88 -3.45 14.80
C ASN A 158 5.06 -4.97 15.00
N PRO A 159 6.17 -5.57 14.53
CA PRO A 159 6.37 -7.02 14.56
C PRO A 159 6.50 -7.59 15.98
N ARG A 160 6.77 -6.75 16.99
CA ARG A 160 6.95 -7.18 18.38
C ARG A 160 5.68 -7.11 19.19
N THR A 161 4.85 -6.09 18.95
CA THR A 161 3.65 -5.81 19.76
C THR A 161 2.36 -6.17 19.04
N GLY A 162 2.38 -6.33 17.71
CA GLY A 162 1.19 -6.50 16.89
C GLY A 162 0.36 -5.22 16.71
N GLU A 163 0.86 -4.09 17.23
CA GLU A 163 0.19 -2.78 17.13
C GLU A 163 0.19 -2.28 15.70
N VAL A 164 -0.96 -1.82 15.22
CA VAL A 164 -1.08 -1.12 13.93
C VAL A 164 -0.53 0.28 14.09
N LEU A 165 0.54 0.58 13.36
CA LEU A 165 1.22 1.87 13.41
C LEU A 165 0.70 2.84 12.36
N TRP A 166 0.20 2.33 11.26
CA TRP A 166 -0.39 3.09 10.17
C TRP A 166 -1.16 2.16 9.23
N SER A 167 -2.15 2.70 8.53
CA SER A 167 -2.95 1.96 7.56
C SER A 167 -3.20 2.82 6.32
N ASP A 168 -3.19 2.21 5.16
CA ASP A 168 -3.48 2.87 3.90
C ASP A 168 -4.35 2.01 2.98
N MET A 169 -5.31 2.63 2.31
CA MET A 169 -6.15 1.97 1.31
C MET A 169 -5.35 1.77 0.03
N CYS A 170 -5.47 0.57 -0.49
CA CYS A 170 -4.86 0.14 -1.75
C CYS A 170 -5.91 -0.31 -2.76
#